data_4af6d95eef50e413ca2d321e7882c13f
#
_entry.id   4af6d95eef50e413ca2d321e7882c13f
#
_cell.length_a   1.000
_cell.length_b   1.000
_cell.length_c   1.000
_cell.angle_alpha   90.00
_cell.angle_beta   90.00
_cell.angle_gamma   90.00
#
_symmetry.space_group_name_H-M   'P 1'
#
loop_
_entity.id
_entity.type
_entity.pdbx_description
1 polymer ?
#
loop_
_entity_poly.entity_id
_entity_poly.type
_entity_poly.pdbx_seq_one_letter_code
_entity_poly.pdbx_strand_id
1 'polypeptide(L)'
;MSNTQLTTLTSKLAEKFDLGDGSGLLDTLKKTAFKGTVSDEQMTALLIVANQFNLNPWTSEIYAFPSNGSIVPVVGVDGWARIINGNSQFDGMEFEQDAESCTCKVYRKDRSHPVSVTEFMEECKRDTKPWKSHPRRMLRHKAMIQAARLAFGFAGIYDEDEAERIKDAKDGVSEGQASPFTGDKDNPVRADLIATGEKVAMRGMEELKGWFQSISREDRAAIGVDELSRLKAIASETVQAEVIYDEAGN
;
A
#
# COMPACT_ATOMS: atom_id res chain seq x y z
N MET A 1 8.84 -12.08 -18.98
CA MET A 1 9.53 -10.83 -18.59
C MET A 1 9.68 -10.71 -17.07
N SER A 2 8.82 -11.28 -16.24
CA SER A 2 8.84 -11.22 -14.77
C SER A 2 10.12 -11.80 -14.13
N ASN A 3 10.61 -12.93 -14.60
CA ASN A 3 11.76 -13.61 -13.98
C ASN A 3 13.10 -12.85 -14.08
N THR A 4 13.33 -12.12 -15.17
CA THR A 4 14.58 -11.34 -15.37
C THR A 4 14.62 -10.12 -14.43
N GLN A 5 13.48 -9.45 -14.24
CA GLN A 5 13.39 -8.29 -13.33
C GLN A 5 13.59 -8.71 -11.87
N LEU A 6 12.96 -9.82 -11.48
CA LEU A 6 13.08 -10.39 -10.14
C LEU A 6 14.54 -10.75 -9.82
N THR A 7 15.22 -11.45 -10.74
CA THR A 7 16.63 -11.79 -10.60
C THR A 7 17.51 -10.54 -10.49
N THR A 8 17.27 -9.53 -11.32
CA THR A 8 18.03 -8.27 -11.30
C THR A 8 17.88 -7.52 -9.96
N LEU A 9 16.67 -7.45 -9.42
CA LEU A 9 16.41 -6.80 -8.13
C LEU A 9 17.07 -7.58 -6.97
N THR A 10 17.00 -8.92 -7.02
CA THR A 10 17.65 -9.78 -6.03
C THR A 10 19.16 -9.58 -6.04
N SER A 11 19.80 -9.61 -7.23
CA SER A 11 21.26 -9.41 -7.35
C SER A 11 21.68 -8.03 -6.86
N LYS A 12 20.93 -6.96 -7.17
CA LYS A 12 21.22 -5.61 -6.66
C LYS A 12 21.20 -5.53 -5.15
N LEU A 13 20.23 -6.18 -4.51
CA LEU A 13 20.17 -6.23 -3.05
C LEU A 13 21.27 -7.11 -2.47
N ALA A 14 21.57 -8.26 -3.09
CA ALA A 14 22.65 -9.13 -2.66
C ALA A 14 24.00 -8.41 -2.67
N GLU A 15 24.31 -7.68 -3.73
CA GLU A 15 25.50 -6.84 -3.83
C GLU A 15 25.56 -5.78 -2.72
N LYS A 16 24.44 -5.07 -2.48
CA LYS A 16 24.36 -4.04 -1.42
C LYS A 16 24.64 -4.57 -0.02
N PHE A 17 24.28 -5.81 0.25
CA PHE A 17 24.42 -6.44 1.56
C PHE A 17 25.58 -7.43 1.65
N ASP A 18 26.45 -7.44 0.62
CA ASP A 18 27.64 -8.32 0.55
C ASP A 18 27.31 -9.81 0.68
N LEU A 19 26.23 -10.24 0.00
CA LEU A 19 25.70 -11.61 0.03
C LEU A 19 26.15 -12.45 -1.18
N GLY A 20 27.16 -12.00 -1.90
CA GLY A 20 27.69 -12.68 -3.09
C GLY A 20 26.88 -12.40 -4.36
N ASP A 21 26.87 -13.35 -5.30
CA ASP A 21 26.26 -13.20 -6.63
C ASP A 21 24.72 -13.28 -6.66
N GLY A 22 24.10 -13.49 -5.52
CA GLY A 22 22.65 -13.62 -5.40
C GLY A 22 22.09 -14.99 -5.77
N SER A 23 22.96 -15.97 -6.14
CA SER A 23 22.53 -17.32 -6.51
C SER A 23 21.84 -18.02 -5.32
N GLY A 24 20.65 -18.57 -5.55
CA GLY A 24 19.84 -19.25 -4.51
C GLY A 24 19.19 -18.34 -3.47
N LEU A 25 19.51 -17.04 -3.45
CA LEU A 25 18.95 -16.09 -2.48
C LEU A 25 17.47 -15.85 -2.71
N LEU A 26 17.01 -15.90 -3.96
CA LEU A 26 15.60 -15.73 -4.29
C LEU A 26 14.73 -16.84 -3.67
N ASP A 27 15.18 -18.10 -3.76
CA ASP A 27 14.48 -19.23 -3.18
C ASP A 27 14.44 -19.16 -1.65
N THR A 28 15.50 -18.63 -1.05
CA THR A 28 15.53 -18.35 0.38
C THR A 28 14.52 -17.29 0.76
N LEU A 29 14.44 -16.19 0.01
CA LEU A 29 13.47 -15.12 0.25
C LEU A 29 12.03 -15.60 0.11
N LYS A 30 11.71 -16.41 -0.91
CA LYS A 30 10.37 -16.98 -1.08
C LYS A 30 9.92 -17.79 0.14
N LYS A 31 10.86 -18.39 0.87
CA LYS A 31 10.58 -19.17 2.07
C LYS A 31 10.58 -18.38 3.38
N THR A 32 11.29 -17.25 3.43
CA THR A 32 11.57 -16.55 4.70
C THR A 32 10.98 -15.14 4.77
N ALA A 33 10.84 -14.45 3.65
CA ALA A 33 10.39 -13.05 3.62
C ALA A 33 8.86 -12.88 3.55
N PHE A 34 8.11 -14.00 3.51
CA PHE A 34 6.66 -13.99 3.48
C PHE A 34 6.06 -14.95 4.51
N LYS A 35 4.97 -14.53 5.11
CA LYS A 35 4.13 -15.39 5.93
C LYS A 35 3.01 -15.98 5.04
N GLY A 36 3.37 -16.91 4.12
CA GLY A 36 2.43 -17.58 3.20
C GLY A 36 2.99 -17.79 1.81
N THR A 37 2.18 -18.38 0.92
CA THR A 37 2.52 -18.57 -0.50
C THR A 37 2.54 -17.23 -1.22
N VAL A 38 3.55 -16.99 -2.05
CA VAL A 38 3.79 -15.74 -2.75
C VAL A 38 3.98 -15.95 -4.24
N SER A 39 3.41 -15.07 -5.06
CA SER A 39 3.67 -15.02 -6.50
C SER A 39 4.97 -14.25 -6.81
N ASP A 40 5.48 -14.41 -8.03
CA ASP A 40 6.67 -13.67 -8.49
C ASP A 40 6.42 -12.16 -8.55
N GLU A 41 5.20 -11.72 -8.84
CA GLU A 41 4.78 -10.31 -8.83
C GLU A 41 4.81 -9.75 -7.40
N GLN A 42 4.30 -10.49 -6.43
CA GLN A 42 4.32 -10.10 -5.03
C GLN A 42 5.76 -10.04 -4.48
N MET A 43 6.61 -10.99 -4.85
CA MET A 43 8.03 -10.97 -4.51
C MET A 43 8.73 -9.75 -5.16
N THR A 44 8.44 -9.47 -6.43
CA THR A 44 8.98 -8.30 -7.12
C THR A 44 8.59 -7.01 -6.43
N ALA A 45 7.33 -6.88 -6.01
CA ALA A 45 6.85 -5.72 -5.26
C ALA A 45 7.60 -5.54 -3.93
N LEU A 46 7.83 -6.62 -3.16
CA LEU A 46 8.63 -6.54 -1.93
C LEU A 46 10.07 -6.09 -2.21
N LEU A 47 10.72 -6.65 -3.23
CA LEU A 47 12.09 -6.29 -3.57
C LEU A 47 12.23 -4.85 -4.06
N ILE A 48 11.21 -4.30 -4.74
CA ILE A 48 11.17 -2.87 -5.10
C ILE A 48 11.19 -2.02 -3.84
N VAL A 49 10.31 -2.29 -2.87
CA VAL A 49 10.26 -1.55 -1.60
C VAL A 49 11.56 -1.71 -0.80
N ALA A 50 12.08 -2.94 -0.70
CA ALA A 50 13.35 -3.21 -0.04
C ALA A 50 14.52 -2.42 -0.65
N ASN A 51 14.59 -2.35 -1.99
CA ASN A 51 15.60 -1.53 -2.69
C ASN A 51 15.41 -0.03 -2.45
N GLN A 52 14.16 0.46 -2.47
CA GLN A 52 13.83 1.87 -2.27
C GLN A 52 14.29 2.38 -0.90
N PHE A 53 14.06 1.59 0.15
CA PHE A 53 14.39 1.95 1.52
C PHE A 53 15.73 1.38 2.02
N ASN A 54 16.46 0.68 1.17
CA ASN A 54 17.74 0.02 1.52
C ASN A 54 17.58 -0.93 2.73
N LEU A 55 16.53 -1.74 2.72
CA LEU A 55 16.20 -2.71 3.77
C LEU A 55 16.61 -4.12 3.38
N ASN A 56 17.12 -4.88 4.34
CA ASN A 56 17.58 -6.25 4.13
C ASN A 56 16.45 -7.26 4.43
N PRO A 57 15.89 -7.92 3.39
CA PRO A 57 14.81 -8.89 3.61
C PRO A 57 15.34 -10.23 4.18
N TRP A 58 16.63 -10.54 4.03
CA TRP A 58 17.21 -11.78 4.59
C TRP A 58 17.39 -11.73 6.11
N THR A 59 17.56 -10.54 6.68
CA THR A 59 17.63 -10.32 8.13
C THR A 59 16.29 -9.93 8.74
N SER A 60 15.20 -10.03 7.97
CA SER A 60 13.84 -9.66 8.39
C SER A 60 13.69 -8.17 8.76
N GLU A 61 14.57 -7.29 8.26
CA GLU A 61 14.35 -5.84 8.35
C GLU A 61 13.09 -5.41 7.62
N ILE A 62 12.77 -6.12 6.52
CA ILE A 62 11.51 -6.02 5.79
C ILE A 62 11.01 -7.40 5.41
N TYR A 63 9.71 -7.60 5.52
CA TYR A 63 8.96 -8.76 5.04
C TYR A 63 7.56 -8.32 4.58
N ALA A 64 6.69 -9.23 4.15
CA ALA A 64 5.35 -8.83 3.74
C ALA A 64 4.29 -9.88 4.10
N PHE A 65 3.07 -9.39 4.28
CA PHE A 65 1.87 -10.23 4.22
C PHE A 65 1.34 -10.21 2.78
N PRO A 66 1.09 -11.37 2.15
CA PRO A 66 0.34 -11.43 0.90
C PRO A 66 -1.12 -11.04 1.19
N SER A 67 -1.72 -10.24 0.30
CA SER A 67 -3.10 -9.78 0.43
C SER A 67 -3.71 -9.59 -0.97
N ASN A 68 -4.69 -10.42 -1.34
CA ASN A 68 -5.53 -10.31 -2.56
C ASN A 68 -4.77 -9.84 -3.82
N GLY A 69 -3.70 -10.56 -4.22
CA GLY A 69 -2.87 -10.23 -5.40
C GLY A 69 -1.87 -9.09 -5.20
N SER A 70 -1.87 -8.46 -4.01
CA SER A 70 -0.93 -7.40 -3.62
C SER A 70 -0.10 -7.83 -2.40
N ILE A 71 0.67 -6.91 -1.82
CA ILE A 71 1.39 -7.12 -0.57
C ILE A 71 1.10 -5.99 0.42
N VAL A 72 1.28 -6.30 1.71
CA VAL A 72 1.40 -5.29 2.77
C VAL A 72 2.82 -5.38 3.31
N PRO A 73 3.73 -4.46 2.94
CA PRO A 73 5.11 -4.47 3.41
C PRO A 73 5.19 -4.13 4.89
N VAL A 74 5.93 -4.94 5.63
CA VAL A 74 6.17 -4.77 7.08
C VAL A 74 7.64 -4.49 7.29
N VAL A 75 7.94 -3.44 8.02
CA VAL A 75 9.30 -3.11 8.44
C VAL A 75 9.43 -3.37 9.93
N GLY A 76 10.36 -4.23 10.28
CA GLY A 76 10.72 -4.51 11.67
C GLY A 76 11.39 -3.31 12.34
N VAL A 77 11.50 -3.32 13.66
CA VAL A 77 12.13 -2.22 14.42
C VAL A 77 13.57 -1.95 13.97
N ASP A 78 14.33 -2.98 13.63
CA ASP A 78 15.70 -2.85 13.13
C ASP A 78 15.74 -2.20 11.75
N GLY A 79 14.78 -2.52 10.88
CA GLY A 79 14.59 -1.86 9.60
C GLY A 79 14.23 -0.38 9.77
N TRP A 80 13.32 -0.04 10.67
CA TRP A 80 13.01 1.35 11.02
C TRP A 80 14.24 2.09 11.54
N ALA A 81 15.01 1.47 12.45
CA ALA A 81 16.26 2.04 12.93
C ALA A 81 17.26 2.29 11.78
N ARG A 82 17.39 1.34 10.85
CA ARG A 82 18.26 1.49 9.67
C ARG A 82 17.87 2.68 8.80
N ILE A 83 16.60 2.79 8.39
CA ILE A 83 16.17 3.87 7.49
C ILE A 83 16.21 5.25 8.16
N ILE A 84 15.94 5.33 9.45
CA ILE A 84 16.03 6.57 10.22
C ILE A 84 17.50 7.02 10.31
N ASN A 85 18.39 6.14 10.78
CA ASN A 85 19.81 6.47 10.92
C ASN A 85 20.52 6.66 9.57
N GLY A 86 20.04 6.02 8.51
CA GLY A 86 20.55 6.19 7.15
C GLY A 86 20.11 7.49 6.46
N ASN A 87 19.17 8.23 7.04
CA ASN A 87 18.72 9.50 6.45
C ASN A 87 19.74 10.60 6.73
N SER A 88 20.24 11.26 5.69
CA SER A 88 21.27 12.30 5.79
C SER A 88 20.86 13.51 6.64
N GLN A 89 19.56 13.76 6.77
CA GLN A 89 19.01 14.85 7.56
C GLN A 89 18.73 14.48 9.01
N PHE A 90 18.91 13.22 9.40
CA PHE A 90 18.71 12.80 10.79
C PHE A 90 19.79 13.41 11.70
N ASP A 91 19.38 14.07 12.77
CA ASP A 91 20.25 14.73 13.77
C ASP A 91 20.06 14.18 15.19
N GLY A 92 19.20 13.18 15.32
CA GLY A 92 18.95 12.53 16.60
C GLY A 92 17.46 12.45 16.95
N MET A 93 17.17 11.74 18.03
CA MET A 93 15.82 11.64 18.57
C MET A 93 15.84 11.56 20.11
N GLU A 94 14.79 12.05 20.72
CA GLU A 94 14.55 12.00 22.16
C GLU A 94 13.19 11.37 22.45
N PHE A 95 13.09 10.74 23.62
CA PHE A 95 11.85 10.15 24.11
C PHE A 95 11.50 10.68 25.49
N GLU A 96 10.25 11.11 25.64
CA GLU A 96 9.62 11.38 26.93
C GLU A 96 8.52 10.33 27.11
N GLN A 97 8.62 9.49 28.15
CA GLN A 97 7.73 8.34 28.30
C GLN A 97 7.33 8.12 29.76
N ASP A 98 6.04 7.86 29.96
CA ASP A 98 5.47 7.41 31.23
C ASP A 98 4.73 6.06 31.08
N ALA A 99 3.72 5.79 31.91
CA ALA A 99 2.93 4.56 31.84
C ALA A 99 1.85 4.63 30.75
N GLU A 100 1.38 5.81 30.37
CA GLU A 100 0.20 6.06 29.56
C GLU A 100 0.56 6.59 28.18
N SER A 101 1.70 7.26 28.04
CA SER A 101 2.10 7.91 26.79
C SER A 101 3.59 7.79 26.49
N CYS A 102 3.95 7.99 25.22
CA CYS A 102 5.32 8.16 24.76
C CYS A 102 5.38 9.24 23.67
N THR A 103 6.16 10.28 23.94
CA THR A 103 6.47 11.31 22.95
C THR A 103 7.84 11.05 22.35
N CYS A 104 7.93 11.00 21.04
CA CYS A 104 9.18 10.98 20.29
C CYS A 104 9.40 12.33 19.61
N LYS A 105 10.56 12.91 19.80
CA LYS A 105 11.02 14.13 19.12
C LYS A 105 12.14 13.75 18.15
N VAL A 106 11.95 13.96 16.86
CA VAL A 106 12.96 13.72 15.83
C VAL A 106 13.54 15.04 15.37
N TYR A 107 14.86 15.18 15.53
CA TYR A 107 15.63 16.35 15.10
C TYR A 107 16.19 16.14 13.69
N ARG A 108 16.18 17.21 12.90
CA ARG A 108 16.71 17.21 11.53
C ARG A 108 17.73 18.34 11.37
N LYS A 109 18.81 18.07 10.64
CA LYS A 109 19.88 19.03 10.35
C LYS A 109 19.42 20.26 9.55
N ASP A 110 18.35 20.12 8.77
CA ASP A 110 17.81 21.18 7.91
C ASP A 110 16.68 21.99 8.56
N ARG A 111 16.37 21.76 9.84
CA ARG A 111 15.27 22.42 10.57
C ARG A 111 15.68 22.78 11.99
N SER A 112 15.17 23.91 12.49
CA SER A 112 15.44 24.38 13.86
C SER A 112 14.49 23.78 14.90
N HIS A 113 13.35 23.21 14.47
CA HIS A 113 12.37 22.62 15.38
C HIS A 113 12.22 21.12 15.12
N PRO A 114 12.13 20.28 16.16
CA PRO A 114 11.90 18.86 16.01
C PRO A 114 10.47 18.57 15.53
N VAL A 115 10.29 17.44 14.85
CA VAL A 115 8.98 16.82 14.68
C VAL A 115 8.67 16.03 15.93
N SER A 116 7.58 16.37 16.62
CA SER A 116 7.16 15.75 17.86
C SER A 116 5.85 15.00 17.67
N VAL A 117 5.82 13.73 18.11
CA VAL A 117 4.64 12.87 18.04
C VAL A 117 4.45 12.19 19.39
N THR A 118 3.24 12.21 19.91
CA THR A 118 2.85 11.50 21.13
C THR A 118 1.88 10.38 20.77
N GLU A 119 2.19 9.18 21.25
CA GLU A 119 1.33 8.00 21.14
C GLU A 119 0.82 7.59 22.52
N PHE A 120 -0.43 7.16 22.60
CA PHE A 120 -1.09 6.79 23.84
C PHE A 120 -1.27 5.28 23.96
N MET A 121 -1.04 4.76 25.20
CA MET A 121 -1.12 3.33 25.48
C MET A 121 -2.51 2.76 25.15
N GLU A 122 -3.56 3.48 25.47
CA GLU A 122 -4.95 3.07 25.27
C GLU A 122 -5.29 2.88 23.78
N GLU A 123 -4.70 3.70 22.89
CA GLU A 123 -4.92 3.63 21.44
C GLU A 123 -4.06 2.59 20.74
N CYS A 124 -2.82 2.40 21.25
CA CYS A 124 -1.81 1.56 20.62
C CYS A 124 -1.84 0.10 21.06
N LYS A 125 -2.20 -0.15 22.32
CA LYS A 125 -2.09 -1.48 22.94
C LYS A 125 -2.87 -2.56 22.20
N ARG A 126 -2.21 -3.70 21.95
CA ARG A 126 -2.78 -4.88 21.30
C ARG A 126 -2.73 -6.10 22.22
N ASP A 127 -3.60 -7.08 21.93
CA ASP A 127 -3.61 -8.35 22.66
C ASP A 127 -2.61 -9.36 22.05
N THR A 128 -1.35 -8.92 21.89
CA THR A 128 -0.24 -9.74 21.40
C THR A 128 0.81 -9.99 22.46
N LYS A 129 1.63 -11.02 22.29
CA LYS A 129 2.68 -11.38 23.24
C LYS A 129 3.68 -10.23 23.52
N PRO A 130 4.18 -9.48 22.51
CA PRO A 130 5.07 -8.34 22.75
C PRO A 130 4.41 -7.24 23.59
N TRP A 131 3.15 -6.90 23.29
CA TRP A 131 2.41 -5.90 24.05
C TRP A 131 2.10 -6.32 25.49
N LYS A 132 1.88 -7.63 25.73
CA LYS A 132 1.69 -8.16 27.10
C LYS A 132 2.99 -8.14 27.91
N SER A 133 4.11 -8.47 27.28
CA SER A 133 5.40 -8.60 27.98
C SER A 133 6.16 -7.28 28.12
N HIS A 134 6.09 -6.39 27.13
CA HIS A 134 6.87 -5.15 27.09
C HIS A 134 6.06 -3.96 26.53
N PRO A 135 4.93 -3.59 27.15
CA PRO A 135 4.01 -2.58 26.58
C PRO A 135 4.70 -1.21 26.37
N ARG A 136 5.53 -0.76 27.31
CA ARG A 136 6.24 0.51 27.19
C ARG A 136 7.26 0.52 26.03
N ARG A 137 7.91 -0.61 25.75
CA ARG A 137 8.81 -0.72 24.61
C ARG A 137 8.04 -0.63 23.32
N MET A 138 6.90 -1.32 23.21
CA MET A 138 6.04 -1.29 22.04
C MET A 138 5.50 0.11 21.77
N LEU A 139 5.05 0.81 22.81
CA LEU A 139 4.58 2.19 22.68
C LEU A 139 5.67 3.14 22.17
N ARG A 140 6.91 2.98 22.65
CA ARG A 140 8.06 3.77 22.18
C ARG A 140 8.37 3.49 20.72
N HIS A 141 8.26 2.23 20.25
CA HIS A 141 8.41 1.92 18.82
C HIS A 141 7.34 2.61 17.99
N LYS A 142 6.07 2.65 18.45
CA LYS A 142 4.98 3.39 17.76
C LYS A 142 5.32 4.87 17.64
N ALA A 143 5.65 5.53 18.73
CA ALA A 143 6.00 6.95 18.72
C ALA A 143 7.19 7.25 17.78
N MET A 144 8.23 6.40 17.81
CA MET A 144 9.39 6.52 16.91
C MET A 144 8.98 6.42 15.44
N ILE A 145 8.18 5.42 15.09
CA ILE A 145 7.77 5.17 13.70
C ILE A 145 6.91 6.32 13.17
N GLN A 146 5.93 6.78 13.93
CA GLN A 146 5.07 7.89 13.52
C GLN A 146 5.84 9.20 13.41
N ALA A 147 6.74 9.49 14.36
CA ALA A 147 7.60 10.67 14.30
C ALA A 147 8.53 10.62 13.06
N ALA A 148 9.13 9.47 12.76
CA ALA A 148 9.99 9.30 11.59
C ALA A 148 9.23 9.46 10.26
N ARG A 149 7.99 8.96 10.18
CA ARG A 149 7.13 9.15 8.99
C ARG A 149 6.88 10.62 8.70
N LEU A 150 6.52 11.38 9.73
CA LEU A 150 6.29 12.82 9.58
C LEU A 150 7.59 13.59 9.33
N ALA A 151 8.68 13.17 9.95
CA ALA A 151 9.98 13.84 9.80
C ALA A 151 10.57 13.64 8.41
N PHE A 152 10.48 12.44 7.83
CA PHE A 152 11.21 12.07 6.60
C PHE A 152 10.30 11.69 5.42
N GLY A 153 8.98 11.69 5.60
CA GLY A 153 8.03 11.37 4.55
C GLY A 153 8.01 9.87 4.17
N PHE A 154 8.31 8.98 5.10
CA PHE A 154 8.24 7.54 4.83
C PHE A 154 6.79 7.09 4.62
N ALA A 155 6.52 6.48 3.47
CA ALA A 155 5.19 6.03 3.08
C ALA A 155 5.24 4.63 2.44
N GLY A 156 4.12 3.90 2.47
CA GLY A 156 4.00 2.58 1.85
C GLY A 156 4.69 1.44 2.60
N ILE A 157 5.20 1.70 3.79
CA ILE A 157 5.78 0.72 4.72
C ILE A 157 5.11 0.85 6.09
N TYR A 158 4.91 -0.27 6.76
CA TYR A 158 4.10 -0.36 7.97
C TYR A 158 4.86 -1.09 9.08
N ASP A 159 4.51 -0.83 10.33
CA ASP A 159 4.86 -1.74 11.42
C ASP A 159 3.94 -2.98 11.42
N GLU A 160 4.29 -3.99 12.21
CA GLU A 160 3.57 -5.28 12.23
C GLU A 160 2.10 -5.11 12.63
N ASP A 161 1.80 -4.31 13.65
CA ASP A 161 0.41 -4.12 14.11
C ASP A 161 -0.46 -3.38 13.09
N GLU A 162 0.13 -2.40 12.36
CA GLU A 162 -0.58 -1.69 11.28
C GLU A 162 -0.82 -2.61 10.09
N ALA A 163 0.20 -3.40 9.72
CA ALA A 163 0.12 -4.33 8.60
C ALA A 163 -0.92 -5.43 8.85
N GLU A 164 -1.01 -5.95 10.08
CA GLU A 164 -2.06 -6.90 10.46
C GLU A 164 -3.45 -6.27 10.31
N ARG A 165 -3.67 -5.06 10.81
CA ARG A 165 -4.94 -4.35 10.64
C ARG A 165 -5.32 -4.12 9.18
N ILE A 166 -4.35 -3.74 8.35
CA ILE A 166 -4.56 -3.53 6.91
C ILE A 166 -4.90 -4.85 6.23
N LYS A 167 -4.20 -5.93 6.60
CA LYS A 167 -4.47 -7.27 6.09
C LYS A 167 -5.87 -7.74 6.50
N ASP A 168 -6.20 -7.66 7.79
CA ASP A 168 -7.49 -8.09 8.32
C ASP A 168 -8.64 -7.27 7.70
N ALA A 169 -8.46 -5.97 7.49
CA ALA A 169 -9.42 -5.13 6.80
C ALA A 169 -9.59 -5.51 5.31
N LYS A 170 -8.51 -5.92 4.64
CA LYS A 170 -8.57 -6.39 3.25
C LYS A 170 -9.08 -7.81 3.12
N ASP A 171 -8.72 -8.69 4.05
CA ASP A 171 -9.14 -10.10 4.07
C ASP A 171 -10.55 -10.25 4.65
N GLY A 172 -10.96 -9.37 5.59
CA GLY A 172 -12.31 -9.28 6.14
C GLY A 172 -13.35 -8.67 5.19
N VAL A 173 -12.90 -8.13 4.07
CA VAL A 173 -13.73 -7.70 2.94
C VAL A 173 -14.03 -8.87 1.97
N SER A 174 -13.52 -10.08 2.22
CA SER A 174 -13.98 -11.28 1.51
C SER A 174 -15.26 -11.80 2.16
N GLU A 175 -16.39 -11.63 1.45
CA GLU A 175 -17.75 -12.14 1.67
C GLU A 175 -18.79 -11.27 2.41
N GLY A 176 -18.67 -9.92 2.40
CA GLY A 176 -19.78 -9.14 2.94
C GLY A 176 -19.73 -7.63 2.80
N GLN A 177 -18.59 -7.05 2.45
CA GLN A 177 -18.51 -5.63 2.15
C GLN A 177 -17.69 -5.42 0.89
N ALA A 178 -18.38 -5.35 -0.24
CA ALA A 178 -17.80 -4.92 -1.51
C ALA A 178 -17.00 -3.62 -1.29
N SER A 179 -15.76 -3.60 -1.81
CA SER A 179 -15.05 -2.33 -2.06
C SER A 179 -16.08 -1.35 -2.63
N PRO A 180 -16.10 -0.07 -2.25
CA PRO A 180 -17.10 0.87 -2.77
C PRO A 180 -17.09 0.98 -4.30
N PHE A 181 -16.28 0.18 -4.99
CA PHE A 181 -16.15 0.14 -6.45
C PHE A 181 -16.09 -1.27 -7.08
N THR A 182 -16.39 -2.36 -6.36
CA THR A 182 -16.39 -3.74 -6.94
C THR A 182 -17.75 -4.18 -7.47
N GLY A 183 -18.63 -3.35 -7.89
CA GLY A 183 -19.92 -3.68 -8.50
C GLY A 183 -20.66 -4.83 -7.77
N ASP A 184 -21.69 -4.52 -7.02
CA ASP A 184 -22.57 -5.53 -6.41
C ASP A 184 -23.33 -6.27 -7.52
N LYS A 185 -22.89 -7.49 -7.84
CA LYS A 185 -23.46 -8.31 -8.93
C LYS A 185 -24.90 -8.76 -8.63
N ASP A 186 -25.28 -8.78 -7.35
CA ASP A 186 -26.60 -9.21 -6.87
C ASP A 186 -27.54 -8.03 -6.62
N ASN A 187 -27.10 -6.80 -6.85
CA ASN A 187 -27.93 -5.61 -6.70
C ASN A 187 -29.00 -5.60 -7.80
N PRO A 188 -30.32 -5.61 -7.45
CA PRO A 188 -31.40 -5.68 -8.44
C PRO A 188 -31.44 -4.47 -9.39
N VAL A 189 -30.87 -3.32 -8.98
CA VAL A 189 -30.84 -2.08 -9.78
C VAL A 189 -29.62 -2.04 -10.72
N ARG A 190 -28.63 -2.92 -10.52
CA ARG A 190 -27.39 -2.92 -11.27
C ARG A 190 -27.58 -3.08 -12.78
N ALA A 191 -28.45 -3.97 -13.21
CA ALA A 191 -28.70 -4.22 -14.62
C ALA A 191 -29.29 -2.98 -15.31
N ASP A 192 -30.20 -2.27 -14.68
CA ASP A 192 -30.82 -1.05 -15.18
C ASP A 192 -29.83 0.12 -15.23
N LEU A 193 -28.93 0.22 -14.22
CA LEU A 193 -27.86 1.21 -14.19
C LEU A 193 -26.86 1.00 -15.31
N ILE A 194 -26.45 -0.25 -15.57
CA ILE A 194 -25.56 -0.60 -16.68
C ILE A 194 -26.19 -0.28 -18.02
N ALA A 195 -27.45 -0.69 -18.24
CA ALA A 195 -28.17 -0.42 -19.48
C ALA A 195 -28.34 1.10 -19.74
N THR A 196 -28.56 1.87 -18.67
CA THR A 196 -28.60 3.34 -18.76
C THR A 196 -27.23 3.92 -19.07
N GLY A 197 -26.19 3.44 -18.38
CA GLY A 197 -24.81 3.85 -18.61
C GLY A 197 -24.32 3.60 -20.04
N GLU A 198 -24.71 2.47 -20.66
CA GLU A 198 -24.40 2.17 -22.07
C GLU A 198 -25.04 3.18 -23.03
N LYS A 199 -26.31 3.48 -22.83
CA LYS A 199 -27.01 4.49 -23.65
C LYS A 199 -26.40 5.88 -23.53
N VAL A 200 -25.90 6.22 -22.35
CA VAL A 200 -25.22 7.50 -22.11
C VAL A 200 -23.81 7.48 -22.68
N ALA A 201 -23.07 6.38 -22.54
CA ALA A 201 -21.74 6.21 -23.09
C ALA A 201 -21.71 6.35 -24.63
N MET A 202 -22.77 5.88 -25.32
CA MET A 202 -22.94 6.08 -26.77
C MET A 202 -23.15 7.56 -27.21
N ARG A 203 -23.29 8.49 -26.24
CA ARG A 203 -23.40 9.93 -26.51
C ARG A 203 -22.07 10.66 -26.29
N GLY A 204 -21.06 9.96 -25.78
CA GLY A 204 -19.72 10.46 -25.55
C GLY A 204 -19.30 10.55 -24.10
N MET A 205 -18.02 10.91 -23.92
CA MET A 205 -17.35 10.88 -22.60
C MET A 205 -17.89 11.92 -21.60
N GLU A 206 -18.26 13.10 -22.08
CA GLU A 206 -18.76 14.17 -21.19
C GLU A 206 -20.14 13.84 -20.65
N GLU A 207 -21.02 13.28 -21.46
CA GLU A 207 -22.35 12.81 -21.03
C GLU A 207 -22.23 11.67 -20.03
N LEU A 208 -21.33 10.70 -20.30
CA LEU A 208 -21.07 9.61 -19.36
C LEU A 208 -20.58 10.12 -18.01
N LYS A 209 -19.68 11.08 -18.00
CA LYS A 209 -19.13 11.70 -16.80
C LYS A 209 -20.22 12.47 -16.01
N GLY A 210 -21.02 13.27 -16.71
CA GLY A 210 -22.15 14.01 -16.12
C GLY A 210 -23.17 13.07 -15.47
N TRP A 211 -23.58 12.02 -16.18
CA TRP A 211 -24.49 11.02 -15.65
C TRP A 211 -23.90 10.29 -14.46
N PHE A 212 -22.66 9.83 -14.52
CA PHE A 212 -22.02 9.14 -13.40
C PHE A 212 -21.87 10.00 -12.14
N GLN A 213 -21.76 11.32 -12.29
CA GLN A 213 -21.76 12.26 -11.17
C GLN A 213 -23.17 12.49 -10.59
N SER A 214 -24.21 12.34 -11.40
CA SER A 214 -25.60 12.58 -10.99
C SER A 214 -26.24 11.43 -10.21
N ILE A 215 -25.77 10.19 -10.38
CA ILE A 215 -26.28 9.02 -9.66
C ILE A 215 -25.74 8.96 -8.23
N SER A 216 -26.44 8.24 -7.33
CA SER A 216 -26.06 8.10 -5.92
C SER A 216 -24.70 7.42 -5.73
N ARG A 217 -24.12 7.54 -4.53
CA ARG A 217 -22.89 6.83 -4.19
C ARG A 217 -23.08 5.31 -4.20
N GLU A 218 -24.25 4.84 -3.81
CA GLU A 218 -24.63 3.43 -3.78
C GLU A 218 -24.77 2.87 -5.20
N ASP A 219 -25.40 3.63 -6.12
CA ASP A 219 -25.52 3.25 -7.53
C ASP A 219 -24.16 3.20 -8.24
N ARG A 220 -23.28 4.17 -7.94
CA ARG A 220 -21.90 4.13 -8.44
C ARG A 220 -21.13 2.90 -7.97
N ALA A 221 -21.32 2.51 -6.70
CA ALA A 221 -20.74 1.31 -6.14
C ALA A 221 -21.31 0.04 -6.77
N ALA A 222 -22.61 0.00 -7.07
CA ALA A 222 -23.25 -1.13 -7.74
C ALA A 222 -22.73 -1.37 -9.17
N ILE A 223 -22.38 -0.33 -9.91
CA ILE A 223 -21.78 -0.43 -11.25
C ILE A 223 -20.40 -1.10 -11.18
N GLY A 224 -19.51 -0.61 -10.29
CA GLY A 224 -18.16 -1.13 -10.12
C GLY A 224 -17.15 -0.60 -11.12
N VAL A 225 -15.86 -0.84 -10.84
CA VAL A 225 -14.73 -0.29 -11.63
C VAL A 225 -14.62 -0.94 -13.00
N ASP A 226 -14.83 -2.26 -13.08
CA ASP A 226 -14.70 -3.01 -14.34
C ASP A 226 -15.74 -2.55 -15.35
N GLU A 227 -16.99 -2.42 -14.90
CA GLU A 227 -18.09 -1.97 -15.74
C GLU A 227 -17.95 -0.50 -16.14
N LEU A 228 -17.50 0.36 -15.20
CA LEU A 228 -17.18 1.75 -15.54
C LEU A 228 -16.07 1.87 -16.58
N SER A 229 -15.06 0.99 -16.54
CA SER A 229 -13.99 0.96 -17.52
C SER A 229 -14.50 0.53 -18.90
N ARG A 230 -15.43 -0.44 -18.95
CA ARG A 230 -16.12 -0.86 -20.16
C ARG A 230 -16.97 0.28 -20.76
N LEU A 231 -17.75 0.99 -19.94
CA LEU A 231 -18.55 2.13 -20.37
C LEU A 231 -17.70 3.28 -20.92
N LYS A 232 -16.54 3.54 -20.31
CA LYS A 232 -15.57 4.53 -20.82
C LYS A 232 -14.97 4.12 -22.16
N ALA A 233 -14.72 2.83 -22.41
CA ALA A 233 -14.24 2.34 -23.70
C ALA A 233 -15.29 2.61 -24.79
N ILE A 234 -16.57 2.29 -24.55
CA ILE A 234 -17.67 2.59 -25.46
C ILE A 234 -17.74 4.10 -25.79
N ALA A 235 -17.65 4.95 -24.75
CA ALA A 235 -17.70 6.40 -24.93
C ALA A 235 -16.53 6.97 -25.73
N SER A 236 -15.36 6.32 -25.67
CA SER A 236 -14.16 6.72 -26.42
C SER A 236 -14.23 6.29 -27.89
N GLU A 237 -14.80 5.13 -28.18
CA GLU A 237 -14.99 4.64 -29.56
C GLU A 237 -16.00 5.50 -30.35
N THR A 238 -17.02 6.01 -29.67
CA THR A 238 -18.04 6.87 -30.28
C THR A 238 -17.45 8.19 -30.80
N VAL A 239 -16.53 8.78 -30.03
CA VAL A 239 -15.84 10.03 -30.44
C VAL A 239 -14.93 9.82 -31.62
N GLN A 240 -14.28 8.65 -31.74
CA GLN A 240 -13.45 8.32 -32.93
C GLN A 240 -14.29 8.10 -34.19
N ALA A 241 -15.51 7.55 -34.09
CA ALA A 241 -16.40 7.35 -35.21
C ALA A 241 -16.95 8.68 -35.78
N GLU A 242 -17.25 9.68 -34.95
CA GLU A 242 -17.69 11.00 -35.42
C GLU A 242 -16.58 11.78 -36.13
N VAL A 243 -15.34 11.69 -35.66
CA VAL A 243 -14.19 12.37 -36.30
C VAL A 243 -13.91 11.80 -37.71
N ILE A 244 -14.09 10.49 -37.91
CA ILE A 244 -13.87 9.85 -39.22
C ILE A 244 -14.96 10.23 -40.21
N TYR A 245 -16.20 10.47 -39.79
CA TYR A 245 -17.28 10.92 -40.66
C TYR A 245 -17.18 12.38 -41.10
N ASP A 246 -16.61 13.26 -40.24
CA ASP A 246 -16.39 14.66 -40.56
C ASP A 246 -15.20 14.88 -41.52
N GLU A 247 -14.17 14.02 -41.49
CA GLU A 247 -13.03 14.10 -42.44
C GLU A 247 -13.34 13.47 -43.82
N ALA A 248 -14.37 12.65 -43.95
CA ALA A 248 -14.77 12.02 -45.21
C ALA A 248 -15.84 12.84 -46.00
N GLY A 249 -16.30 13.95 -45.43
CA GLY A 249 -17.38 14.79 -45.99
C GLY A 249 -16.93 16.14 -46.58
N ASN A 250 -15.62 16.32 -46.84
CA ASN A 250 -15.12 17.54 -47.48
C ASN A 250 -14.29 17.22 -48.73
#